data_f15982f33730d0aa8b17fe81b9cf623a
#
_entry.id   f15982f33730d0aa8b17fe81b9cf623a
#
_cell.length_a   1.000
_cell.length_b   1.000
_cell.length_c   1.000
_cell.angle_alpha   90.00
_cell.angle_beta   90.00
_cell.angle_gamma   90.00
#
_symmetry.space_group_name_H-M   'P 1'
#
loop_
_entity.id
_entity.type
_entity.pdbx_description
1 polymer ?
#
loop_
_entity_poly.entity_id
_entity_poly.type
_entity_poly.pdbx_seq_one_letter_code
_entity_poly.pdbx_strand_id
1 'polypeptide(L)'
;MNKARRVLTVLLIVLTVALVGTVGWIVFDMNVDRSGFLVQDGIYYYRDFHARLVNGWQDIDGSRYYFGEDHSMATYWQDIDGNRYYFSGDGTMDTGWVHFEEEYYYMGADGVMLSGWQDIDENRYHFDTDGTMDTGWTDLEEKRYYFGQDGKMTLGFLTEQDETYYFDEDGVMATGYRMLEDAIYRFGDDGAMYTGWLDEEEGRRYFAEEGPMVTGWLQLEEGRYYLDADGLMQTGWLELGEYRYYLSDSGTAAVSPTEIDGTTYYFTPAGIHVVLVNRTHAVPAYYEPNLVTIETWFQVDNVCLDALTRMLADCKAAGNGYTLNSAYRTYNDQLGILNSRTNEYMATYELDYGAARAKALQSVAIPGTSEHHLGLAVDIVGTTAQVWLAEHCWEYGFILRYTGDKAHITGIIDEPWHFRYVGTEVSLDMQYSGLCLEEYLGAA
;
A
#
# COMPACT_ATOMS: atom_id res chain seq x y z
N MET A 1 -23.82 -68.42 98.57
CA MET A 1 -22.79 -67.81 97.75
C MET A 1 -21.96 -66.87 98.62
N ASN A 2 -20.69 -67.12 98.70
CA ASN A 2 -19.76 -66.53 99.66
C ASN A 2 -19.51 -65.01 99.40
N LYS A 3 -19.55 -64.18 100.46
CA LYS A 3 -19.24 -62.73 100.39
C LYS A 3 -18.00 -62.39 99.53
N ALA A 4 -16.93 -63.26 99.61
CA ALA A 4 -15.72 -63.11 98.77
C ALA A 4 -15.98 -63.19 97.27
N ARG A 5 -16.93 -64.07 96.84
CA ARG A 5 -17.29 -64.19 95.39
C ARG A 5 -18.09 -62.99 94.86
N ARG A 6 -18.92 -62.36 95.75
CA ARG A 6 -19.63 -61.11 95.39
C ARG A 6 -18.67 -59.93 95.31
N VAL A 7 -17.66 -59.81 96.17
CA VAL A 7 -16.67 -58.76 96.15
C VAL A 7 -15.75 -58.92 94.92
N LEU A 8 -15.36 -60.17 94.60
CA LEU A 8 -14.55 -60.44 93.35
C LEU A 8 -15.32 -60.13 92.06
N THR A 9 -16.62 -60.47 92.01
CA THR A 9 -17.42 -60.14 90.81
C THR A 9 -17.66 -58.66 90.68
N VAL A 10 -17.87 -57.91 91.77
CA VAL A 10 -18.03 -56.46 91.74
C VAL A 10 -16.72 -55.77 91.33
N LEU A 11 -15.56 -56.26 91.84
CA LEU A 11 -14.29 -55.76 91.47
C LEU A 11 -13.94 -56.02 89.99
N LEU A 12 -14.26 -57.20 89.50
CA LEU A 12 -14.09 -57.52 88.05
C LEU A 12 -14.97 -56.66 87.15
N ILE A 13 -16.25 -56.42 87.58
CA ILE A 13 -17.14 -55.53 86.83
C ILE A 13 -16.62 -54.06 86.84
N VAL A 14 -16.15 -53.58 88.00
CA VAL A 14 -15.61 -52.22 88.07
C VAL A 14 -14.35 -52.11 87.29
N LEU A 15 -13.42 -53.10 87.30
CA LEU A 15 -12.27 -53.15 86.44
C LEU A 15 -12.54 -53.19 84.95
N THR A 16 -13.59 -54.02 84.55
CA THR A 16 -13.99 -54.07 83.13
C THR A 16 -14.62 -52.76 82.66
N VAL A 17 -15.48 -52.17 83.48
CA VAL A 17 -16.12 -50.87 83.14
C VAL A 17 -15.03 -49.75 83.11
N ALA A 18 -14.07 -49.77 84.04
CA ALA A 18 -12.96 -48.83 83.95
C ALA A 18 -12.03 -49.02 82.71
N LEU A 19 -11.80 -50.32 82.34
CA LEU A 19 -10.98 -50.65 81.18
C LEU A 19 -11.73 -50.27 79.86
N VAL A 20 -13.05 -50.56 79.79
CA VAL A 20 -13.84 -50.15 78.60
C VAL A 20 -14.03 -48.66 78.56
N GLY A 21 -14.17 -47.98 79.69
CA GLY A 21 -14.19 -46.51 79.76
C GLY A 21 -12.90 -45.84 79.30
N THR A 22 -11.74 -46.38 79.77
CA THR A 22 -10.42 -45.85 79.37
C THR A 22 -10.11 -46.16 77.91
N VAL A 23 -10.42 -47.35 77.41
CA VAL A 23 -10.25 -47.71 75.95
C VAL A 23 -11.22 -46.91 75.12
N GLY A 24 -12.46 -46.74 75.53
CA GLY A 24 -13.45 -45.91 74.83
C GLY A 24 -13.02 -44.44 74.82
N TRP A 25 -12.46 -43.94 75.89
CA TRP A 25 -11.94 -42.56 75.96
C TRP A 25 -10.66 -42.39 75.11
N ILE A 26 -9.75 -43.36 75.13
CA ILE A 26 -8.57 -43.37 74.28
C ILE A 26 -8.93 -43.44 72.81
N VAL A 27 -9.90 -44.29 72.45
CA VAL A 27 -10.38 -44.40 71.03
C VAL A 27 -11.13 -43.13 70.63
N PHE A 28 -11.90 -42.51 71.54
CA PHE A 28 -12.58 -41.24 71.27
C PHE A 28 -11.55 -40.09 71.13
N ASP A 29 -10.53 -40.02 71.98
CA ASP A 29 -9.51 -38.99 71.91
C ASP A 29 -8.60 -39.14 70.68
N MET A 30 -8.38 -40.37 70.20
CA MET A 30 -7.66 -40.63 68.94
C MET A 30 -8.45 -40.27 67.69
N ASN A 31 -9.76 -40.09 67.74
CA ASN A 31 -10.65 -39.76 66.62
C ASN A 31 -11.11 -38.29 66.61
N VAL A 32 -10.67 -37.46 67.52
CA VAL A 32 -10.95 -36.01 67.49
C VAL A 32 -10.00 -35.34 66.52
N ASP A 33 -10.54 -34.76 65.49
CA ASP A 33 -9.79 -33.93 64.57
C ASP A 33 -9.30 -32.67 65.29
N ARG A 34 -7.98 -32.49 65.37
CA ARG A 34 -7.29 -31.34 65.98
C ARG A 34 -6.52 -30.57 64.94
N SER A 35 -6.77 -30.82 63.65
CA SER A 35 -6.13 -30.07 62.59
C SER A 35 -6.57 -28.63 62.61
N GLY A 36 -5.71 -27.75 62.09
CA GLY A 36 -6.02 -26.34 61.98
C GLY A 36 -4.82 -25.44 62.02
N PHE A 37 -5.03 -24.25 61.49
CA PHE A 37 -4.05 -23.18 61.54
C PHE A 37 -3.89 -22.64 62.98
N LEU A 38 -2.66 -22.27 63.31
CA LEU A 38 -2.34 -21.57 64.57
C LEU A 38 -1.32 -20.45 64.25
N VAL A 39 -1.38 -19.42 65.07
CA VAL A 39 -0.48 -18.27 65.00
C VAL A 39 0.28 -18.16 66.29
N GLN A 40 1.62 -18.05 66.17
CA GLN A 40 2.50 -17.78 67.32
C GLN A 40 3.52 -16.71 66.88
N ASP A 41 3.58 -15.62 67.64
CA ASP A 41 4.46 -14.47 67.36
C ASP A 41 4.31 -13.91 65.95
N GLY A 42 3.09 -13.96 65.35
CA GLY A 42 2.80 -13.51 63.99
C GLY A 42 3.16 -14.50 62.88
N ILE A 43 3.69 -15.66 63.23
CA ILE A 43 4.03 -16.75 62.30
C ILE A 43 2.88 -17.75 62.29
N TYR A 44 2.50 -18.16 61.09
CA TYR A 44 1.43 -19.16 60.86
C TYR A 44 2.04 -20.55 60.78
N TYR A 45 1.37 -21.53 61.41
CA TYR A 45 1.68 -22.95 61.42
C TYR A 45 0.40 -23.73 61.13
N TYR A 46 0.50 -25.02 60.75
CA TYR A 46 -0.62 -25.91 60.64
C TYR A 46 -0.39 -27.20 61.40
N ARG A 47 -1.40 -27.67 62.10
CA ARG A 47 -1.41 -28.97 62.79
C ARG A 47 -2.21 -29.99 61.99
N ASP A 48 -1.66 -31.20 61.89
CA ASP A 48 -2.35 -32.34 61.36
C ASP A 48 -3.45 -32.86 62.28
N PHE A 49 -4.18 -33.85 61.83
CA PHE A 49 -5.23 -34.53 62.62
C PHE A 49 -4.75 -34.99 64.02
N HIS A 50 -3.47 -35.31 64.14
CA HIS A 50 -2.84 -35.71 65.42
C HIS A 50 -2.27 -34.58 66.24
N ALA A 51 -2.57 -33.33 65.89
CA ALA A 51 -2.08 -32.12 66.50
C ALA A 51 -0.53 -31.91 66.38
N ARG A 52 0.15 -32.52 65.38
CA ARG A 52 1.56 -32.34 65.11
C ARG A 52 1.75 -31.21 64.07
N LEU A 53 2.74 -30.37 64.26
CA LEU A 53 3.11 -29.37 63.27
C LEU A 53 3.57 -30.10 61.99
N VAL A 54 3.10 -29.60 60.84
CA VAL A 54 3.46 -30.14 59.54
C VAL A 54 4.67 -29.38 58.98
N ASN A 55 5.39 -30.00 58.02
CA ASN A 55 6.37 -29.38 57.13
C ASN A 55 6.19 -29.87 55.70
N GLY A 56 6.83 -29.21 54.74
CA GLY A 56 6.67 -29.53 53.33
C GLY A 56 5.32 -29.12 52.75
N TRP A 57 4.98 -29.68 51.60
CA TRP A 57 3.75 -29.40 50.89
C TRP A 57 2.52 -29.98 51.60
N GLN A 58 1.48 -29.18 51.69
CA GLN A 58 0.21 -29.56 52.28
C GLN A 58 -0.96 -29.06 51.41
N ASP A 59 -1.94 -29.94 51.13
CA ASP A 59 -3.19 -29.56 50.50
C ASP A 59 -4.27 -29.47 51.60
N ILE A 60 -4.77 -28.26 51.84
CA ILE A 60 -5.70 -27.95 52.93
C ILE A 60 -6.91 -27.21 52.34
N ASP A 61 -8.09 -27.77 52.52
CA ASP A 61 -9.35 -27.19 52.06
C ASP A 61 -9.36 -26.78 50.59
N GLY A 62 -8.64 -27.54 49.74
CA GLY A 62 -8.54 -27.28 48.28
C GLY A 62 -7.49 -26.25 47.87
N SER A 63 -6.75 -25.69 48.79
CA SER A 63 -5.60 -24.79 48.54
C SER A 63 -4.30 -25.48 48.95
N ARG A 64 -3.21 -25.13 48.24
CA ARG A 64 -1.91 -25.71 48.47
C ARG A 64 -1.02 -24.73 49.25
N TYR A 65 -0.33 -25.26 50.25
CA TYR A 65 0.56 -24.53 51.19
C TYR A 65 1.90 -25.22 51.25
N TYR A 66 2.91 -24.46 51.65
CA TYR A 66 4.22 -25.01 52.01
C TYR A 66 4.62 -24.56 53.43
N PHE A 67 5.13 -25.49 54.20
CA PHE A 67 5.67 -25.21 55.54
C PHE A 67 7.15 -25.57 55.58
N GLY A 68 7.97 -24.64 56.02
CA GLY A 68 9.41 -24.84 56.12
C GLY A 68 9.83 -25.96 57.07
N GLU A 69 11.12 -26.24 57.16
CA GLU A 69 11.68 -27.21 58.14
C GLU A 69 11.42 -26.79 59.61
N ASP A 70 11.30 -25.47 59.84
CA ASP A 70 10.91 -24.88 61.12
C ASP A 70 9.39 -24.87 61.33
N HIS A 71 8.63 -25.49 60.45
CA HIS A 71 7.16 -25.58 60.42
C HIS A 71 6.44 -24.24 60.14
N SER A 72 7.16 -23.15 59.84
CA SER A 72 6.56 -21.87 59.49
C SER A 72 5.90 -21.93 58.10
N MET A 73 4.72 -21.31 57.96
CA MET A 73 4.00 -21.20 56.72
C MET A 73 4.74 -20.26 55.77
N ALA A 74 4.98 -20.73 54.53
CA ALA A 74 5.56 -19.94 53.45
C ALA A 74 4.58 -18.83 53.00
N THR A 75 5.13 -17.65 52.76
CA THR A 75 4.43 -16.51 52.15
C THR A 75 5.36 -15.82 51.17
N TYR A 76 4.79 -15.18 50.14
CA TYR A 76 5.53 -14.50 49.09
C TYR A 76 6.48 -15.46 48.33
N TRP A 77 7.58 -14.95 47.80
CA TRP A 77 8.54 -15.72 47.03
C TRP A 77 9.28 -16.77 47.84
N GLN A 78 9.30 -18.01 47.33
CA GLN A 78 10.00 -19.14 47.94
C GLN A 78 10.71 -19.98 46.89
N ASP A 79 11.97 -20.31 47.12
CA ASP A 79 12.72 -21.26 46.29
C ASP A 79 12.67 -22.63 46.98
N ILE A 80 12.01 -23.61 46.35
CA ILE A 80 11.74 -24.95 46.86
C ILE A 80 12.18 -25.98 45.83
N ASP A 81 13.12 -26.84 46.18
CA ASP A 81 13.66 -27.90 45.34
C ASP A 81 14.12 -27.42 43.95
N GLY A 82 14.69 -26.19 43.88
CA GLY A 82 15.22 -25.59 42.63
C GLY A 82 14.18 -24.93 41.75
N ASN A 83 12.93 -24.88 42.17
CA ASN A 83 11.83 -24.12 41.51
C ASN A 83 11.41 -22.95 42.39
N ARG A 84 10.94 -21.88 41.72
CA ARG A 84 10.44 -20.68 42.39
C ARG A 84 8.93 -20.66 42.43
N TYR A 85 8.36 -20.37 43.59
CA TYR A 85 6.93 -20.32 43.86
C TYR A 85 6.57 -18.99 44.49
N TYR A 86 5.31 -18.58 44.29
CA TYR A 86 4.75 -17.45 45.00
C TYR A 86 3.55 -17.88 45.83
N PHE A 87 3.54 -17.44 47.09
CA PHE A 87 2.44 -17.67 48.04
C PHE A 87 1.82 -16.34 48.41
N SER A 88 0.51 -16.25 48.36
CA SER A 88 -0.20 -15.09 48.87
C SER A 88 0.06 -14.83 50.32
N GLY A 89 -0.30 -13.63 50.85
CA GLY A 89 -0.09 -13.29 52.26
C GLY A 89 -0.83 -14.20 53.25
N ASP A 90 -1.81 -14.95 52.82
CA ASP A 90 -2.53 -15.98 53.61
C ASP A 90 -1.89 -17.38 53.48
N GLY A 91 -0.78 -17.50 52.76
CA GLY A 91 0.01 -18.71 52.57
C GLY A 91 -0.46 -19.61 51.47
N THR A 92 -1.52 -19.27 50.72
CA THR A 92 -1.97 -20.05 49.56
C THR A 92 -1.00 -19.95 48.40
N MET A 93 -0.65 -21.08 47.77
CA MET A 93 0.17 -21.11 46.56
C MET A 93 -0.59 -20.50 45.39
N ASP A 94 -0.03 -19.50 44.75
CA ASP A 94 -0.61 -18.84 43.58
C ASP A 94 -0.31 -19.63 42.29
N THR A 95 -1.25 -19.57 41.35
CA THR A 95 -1.15 -20.07 39.98
C THR A 95 -1.67 -19.01 39.01
N GLY A 96 -1.20 -19.00 37.78
CA GLY A 96 -1.54 -17.95 36.83
C GLY A 96 -0.82 -16.65 37.09
N TRP A 97 -1.43 -15.52 36.78
CA TRP A 97 -0.84 -14.20 36.88
C TRP A 97 -0.59 -13.76 38.33
N VAL A 98 0.64 -13.33 38.60
CA VAL A 98 1.05 -12.73 39.85
C VAL A 98 1.60 -11.32 39.57
N HIS A 99 1.04 -10.31 40.25
CA HIS A 99 1.55 -8.95 40.24
C HIS A 99 2.24 -8.68 41.60
N PHE A 100 3.56 -8.46 41.55
CA PHE A 100 4.34 -8.20 42.73
C PHE A 100 5.24 -6.96 42.50
N GLU A 101 5.12 -5.97 43.36
CA GLU A 101 5.69 -4.63 43.18
C GLU A 101 5.16 -3.97 41.90
N GLU A 102 6.02 -3.71 40.91
CA GLU A 102 5.61 -3.12 39.61
C GLU A 102 5.71 -4.13 38.44
N GLU A 103 6.02 -5.41 38.78
CA GLU A 103 6.31 -6.46 37.79
C GLU A 103 5.22 -7.55 37.76
N TYR A 104 5.08 -8.16 36.60
CA TYR A 104 4.19 -9.27 36.38
C TYR A 104 4.96 -10.57 36.17
N TYR A 105 4.43 -11.64 36.76
CA TYR A 105 4.97 -13.00 36.69
C TYR A 105 3.83 -13.95 36.32
N TYR A 106 4.16 -15.14 35.81
CA TYR A 106 3.17 -16.16 35.58
C TYR A 106 3.58 -17.48 36.18
N MET A 107 2.67 -18.03 37.00
CA MET A 107 2.87 -19.29 37.68
C MET A 107 2.16 -20.40 36.94
N GLY A 108 2.84 -21.50 36.62
CA GLY A 108 2.23 -22.68 36.04
C GLY A 108 1.11 -23.27 36.91
N ALA A 109 0.36 -24.20 36.35
CA ALA A 109 -0.72 -24.91 37.06
C ALA A 109 -0.20 -25.71 38.26
N ASP A 110 1.11 -26.00 38.33
CA ASP A 110 1.81 -26.65 39.42
C ASP A 110 2.37 -25.61 40.44
N GLY A 111 2.19 -24.32 40.18
CA GLY A 111 2.68 -23.21 40.97
C GLY A 111 4.12 -22.79 40.69
N VAL A 112 4.82 -23.44 39.74
CA VAL A 112 6.20 -23.08 39.37
C VAL A 112 6.18 -21.82 38.51
N MET A 113 7.05 -20.84 38.85
CA MET A 113 7.26 -19.63 38.08
C MET A 113 7.78 -19.99 36.69
N LEU A 114 7.13 -19.45 35.64
CA LEU A 114 7.52 -19.68 34.27
C LEU A 114 8.51 -18.59 33.79
N SER A 115 9.37 -18.95 32.85
CA SER A 115 10.30 -18.07 32.15
C SER A 115 10.36 -18.43 30.66
N GLY A 116 10.96 -17.55 29.84
CA GLY A 116 11.01 -17.71 28.39
C GLY A 116 9.65 -17.53 27.73
N TRP A 117 9.50 -18.08 26.52
CA TRP A 117 8.28 -17.96 25.73
C TRP A 117 7.11 -18.76 26.33
N GLN A 118 5.96 -18.10 26.47
CA GLN A 118 4.74 -18.70 26.99
C GLN A 118 3.53 -18.30 26.14
N ASP A 119 2.69 -19.27 25.80
CA ASP A 119 1.40 -19.04 25.15
C ASP A 119 0.30 -19.11 26.20
N ILE A 120 -0.34 -17.98 26.51
CA ILE A 120 -1.32 -17.82 27.56
C ILE A 120 -2.57 -17.17 26.95
N ASP A 121 -3.73 -17.82 27.03
CA ASP A 121 -5.03 -17.30 26.56
C ASP A 121 -4.97 -16.76 25.11
N GLU A 122 -4.41 -17.57 24.18
CA GLU A 122 -4.25 -17.25 22.76
C GLU A 122 -3.29 -16.10 22.44
N ASN A 123 -2.57 -15.57 23.45
CA ASN A 123 -1.55 -14.53 23.26
C ASN A 123 -0.17 -15.09 23.64
N ARG A 124 0.86 -14.57 23.02
CA ARG A 124 2.24 -14.96 23.30
C ARG A 124 2.93 -13.91 24.15
N TYR A 125 3.64 -14.38 25.16
CA TYR A 125 4.40 -13.59 26.12
C TYR A 125 5.84 -14.09 26.21
N HIS A 126 6.72 -13.24 26.65
CA HIS A 126 8.06 -13.66 27.06
C HIS A 126 8.33 -13.19 28.48
N PHE A 127 8.99 -14.03 29.26
CA PHE A 127 9.41 -13.75 30.63
C PHE A 127 10.93 -13.92 30.73
N ASP A 128 11.59 -12.96 31.33
CA ASP A 128 13.01 -13.04 31.57
C ASP A 128 13.37 -14.26 32.44
N THR A 129 14.66 -14.54 32.58
CA THR A 129 15.16 -15.67 33.38
C THR A 129 14.83 -15.55 34.86
N ASP A 130 14.57 -14.36 35.37
CA ASP A 130 14.10 -14.09 36.77
C ASP A 130 12.56 -14.15 36.88
N GLY A 131 11.85 -14.40 35.75
CA GLY A 131 10.41 -14.55 35.64
C GLY A 131 9.65 -13.26 35.40
N THR A 132 10.30 -12.10 35.25
CA THR A 132 9.63 -10.83 34.94
C THR A 132 9.11 -10.83 33.51
N MET A 133 7.88 -10.32 33.33
CA MET A 133 7.24 -10.21 32.03
C MET A 133 7.85 -9.11 31.19
N ASP A 134 8.25 -9.42 29.95
CA ASP A 134 8.75 -8.42 29.01
C ASP A 134 7.65 -7.46 28.55
N THR A 135 8.03 -6.18 28.42
CA THR A 135 7.21 -5.11 27.85
C THR A 135 8.06 -4.18 27.01
N GLY A 136 7.49 -3.54 25.98
CA GLY A 136 8.21 -2.67 25.06
C GLY A 136 9.15 -3.44 24.12
N TRP A 137 10.23 -2.78 23.69
CA TRP A 137 11.23 -3.34 22.80
C TRP A 137 12.13 -4.36 23.52
N THR A 138 12.21 -5.56 22.95
CA THR A 138 13.01 -6.67 23.51
C THR A 138 13.81 -7.36 22.41
N ASP A 139 15.10 -7.54 22.62
CA ASP A 139 16.01 -8.24 21.72
C ASP A 139 16.25 -9.67 22.24
N LEU A 140 15.81 -10.68 21.49
CA LEU A 140 15.95 -12.10 21.83
C LEU A 140 16.59 -12.85 20.67
N GLU A 141 17.71 -13.53 20.89
CA GLU A 141 18.39 -14.36 19.90
C GLU A 141 18.63 -13.66 18.54
N GLU A 142 19.19 -12.45 18.56
CA GLU A 142 19.46 -11.60 17.39
C GLU A 142 18.21 -11.15 16.61
N LYS A 143 17.02 -11.33 17.19
CA LYS A 143 15.74 -10.87 16.66
C LYS A 143 15.13 -9.84 17.58
N ARG A 144 14.43 -8.88 17.02
CA ARG A 144 13.78 -7.81 17.76
C ARG A 144 12.28 -7.99 17.79
N TYR A 145 11.69 -7.83 18.96
CA TYR A 145 10.26 -7.98 19.24
C TYR A 145 9.74 -6.72 19.93
N TYR A 146 8.44 -6.56 19.94
CA TYR A 146 7.77 -5.56 20.75
C TYR A 146 6.62 -6.21 21.53
N PHE A 147 6.61 -5.98 22.84
CA PHE A 147 5.54 -6.41 23.73
C PHE A 147 4.74 -5.20 24.20
N GLY A 148 3.41 -5.28 24.13
CA GLY A 148 2.55 -4.24 24.67
C GLY A 148 2.76 -4.01 26.18
N GLN A 149 2.17 -2.96 26.72
CA GLN A 149 2.19 -2.72 28.18
C GLN A 149 1.50 -3.84 28.96
N ASP A 150 0.67 -4.65 28.31
CA ASP A 150 0.03 -5.85 28.84
C ASP A 150 0.85 -7.13 28.63
N GLY A 151 2.11 -6.99 28.15
CA GLY A 151 3.05 -8.06 27.88
C GLY A 151 2.77 -8.90 26.63
N LYS A 152 1.73 -8.59 25.87
CA LYS A 152 1.42 -9.34 24.65
C LYS A 152 2.39 -9.02 23.53
N MET A 153 2.89 -10.06 22.86
CA MET A 153 3.69 -9.93 21.64
C MET A 153 2.90 -9.24 20.54
N THR A 154 3.48 -8.20 19.95
CA THR A 154 2.89 -7.43 18.85
C THR A 154 3.06 -8.16 17.53
N LEU A 155 2.01 -8.13 16.70
CA LEU A 155 1.98 -8.64 15.33
C LEU A 155 1.46 -7.54 14.38
N GLY A 156 1.89 -7.56 13.12
CA GLY A 156 1.45 -6.58 12.12
C GLY A 156 2.08 -5.20 12.33
N PHE A 157 1.38 -4.16 11.91
CA PHE A 157 1.88 -2.78 12.00
C PHE A 157 1.74 -2.21 13.41
N LEU A 158 2.79 -1.53 13.85
CA LEU A 158 2.86 -0.77 15.09
C LEU A 158 3.40 0.63 14.79
N THR A 159 2.69 1.67 15.25
CA THR A 159 3.24 3.03 15.25
C THR A 159 3.66 3.39 16.68
N GLU A 160 4.93 3.71 16.85
CA GLU A 160 5.55 4.08 18.14
C GLU A 160 6.47 5.28 17.91
N GLN A 161 6.28 6.37 18.67
CA GLN A 161 7.08 7.60 18.57
C GLN A 161 7.17 8.20 17.15
N ASP A 162 6.04 8.24 16.45
CA ASP A 162 5.88 8.74 15.06
C ASP A 162 6.55 7.88 13.97
N GLU A 163 7.14 6.74 14.32
CA GLU A 163 7.68 5.77 13.39
C GLU A 163 6.77 4.53 13.29
N THR A 164 6.69 3.93 12.12
CA THR A 164 5.89 2.73 11.89
C THR A 164 6.79 1.53 11.65
N TYR A 165 6.47 0.43 12.33
CA TYR A 165 7.17 -0.84 12.29
C TYR A 165 6.21 -1.94 11.85
N TYR A 166 6.73 -3.06 11.40
CA TYR A 166 5.95 -4.26 11.10
C TYR A 166 6.57 -5.49 11.75
N PHE A 167 5.73 -6.31 12.36
CA PHE A 167 6.11 -7.59 12.98
C PHE A 167 5.42 -8.73 12.24
N ASP A 168 6.17 -9.73 11.85
CA ASP A 168 5.66 -10.89 11.14
C ASP A 168 4.81 -11.81 12.04
N GLU A 169 4.37 -12.96 11.52
CA GLU A 169 3.55 -13.93 12.26
C GLU A 169 4.27 -14.58 13.45
N ASP A 170 5.60 -14.54 13.46
CA ASP A 170 6.44 -14.97 14.58
C ASP A 170 6.73 -13.84 15.57
N GLY A 171 6.25 -12.62 15.32
CA GLY A 171 6.49 -11.41 16.12
C GLY A 171 7.84 -10.77 15.84
N VAL A 172 8.57 -11.18 14.81
CA VAL A 172 9.89 -10.63 14.49
C VAL A 172 9.75 -9.33 13.71
N MET A 173 10.45 -8.28 14.16
CA MET A 173 10.49 -6.99 13.49
C MET A 173 11.03 -7.11 12.06
N ALA A 174 10.30 -6.57 11.10
CA ALA A 174 10.69 -6.55 9.69
C ALA A 174 11.83 -5.56 9.44
N THR A 175 12.77 -5.94 8.58
CA THR A 175 13.81 -5.09 8.00
C THR A 175 13.92 -5.36 6.51
N GLY A 176 14.47 -4.42 5.72
CA GLY A 176 14.60 -4.60 4.28
C GLY A 176 13.26 -4.52 3.54
N TYR A 177 13.22 -5.08 2.34
CA TYR A 177 12.00 -5.16 1.55
C TYR A 177 11.07 -6.27 2.07
N ARG A 178 9.78 -5.95 2.16
CA ARG A 178 8.72 -6.92 2.51
C ARG A 178 7.54 -6.76 1.56
N MET A 179 7.06 -7.91 1.07
CA MET A 179 5.77 -7.97 0.39
C MET A 179 4.71 -8.29 1.43
N LEU A 180 3.80 -7.36 1.64
CA LEU A 180 2.69 -7.50 2.58
C LEU A 180 1.40 -7.39 1.78
N GLU A 181 0.60 -8.43 1.79
CA GLU A 181 -0.53 -8.59 0.88
C GLU A 181 -0.06 -8.46 -0.59
N ASP A 182 -0.48 -7.45 -1.33
CA ASP A 182 -0.10 -7.23 -2.73
C ASP A 182 0.78 -5.98 -2.91
N ALA A 183 1.36 -5.44 -1.84
CA ALA A 183 2.17 -4.23 -1.85
C ALA A 183 3.58 -4.47 -1.30
N ILE A 184 4.55 -3.75 -1.83
CA ILE A 184 5.95 -3.81 -1.39
C ILE A 184 6.21 -2.64 -0.44
N TYR A 185 6.78 -2.95 0.71
CA TYR A 185 7.22 -2.01 1.73
C TYR A 185 8.73 -2.09 1.90
N ARG A 186 9.32 -1.03 2.41
CA ARG A 186 10.75 -0.98 2.78
C ARG A 186 10.90 -0.56 4.23
N PHE A 187 11.63 -1.34 5.00
CA PHE A 187 11.96 -1.05 6.39
C PHE A 187 13.47 -0.85 6.53
N GLY A 188 13.88 0.10 7.35
CA GLY A 188 15.27 0.33 7.69
C GLY A 188 15.90 -0.84 8.45
N ASP A 189 17.20 -0.77 8.72
CA ASP A 189 17.89 -1.73 9.58
C ASP A 189 17.43 -1.58 11.05
N ASP A 190 16.92 -0.42 11.41
CA ASP A 190 16.26 -0.11 12.69
C ASP A 190 14.79 -0.54 12.75
N GLY A 191 14.24 -1.02 11.62
CA GLY A 191 12.87 -1.46 11.45
C GLY A 191 11.88 -0.36 11.10
N ALA A 192 12.28 0.91 11.04
CA ALA A 192 11.38 2.00 10.67
C ALA A 192 10.96 1.91 9.19
N MET A 193 9.66 2.08 8.93
CA MET A 193 9.10 2.04 7.58
C MET A 193 9.49 3.27 6.77
N TYR A 194 10.01 3.06 5.56
CA TYR A 194 10.32 4.16 4.65
C TYR A 194 9.06 4.75 4.02
N THR A 195 9.06 6.09 3.91
CA THR A 195 8.09 6.87 3.12
C THR A 195 8.82 7.92 2.29
N GLY A 196 8.22 8.38 1.18
CA GLY A 196 8.85 9.36 0.29
C GLY A 196 9.92 8.75 -0.63
N TRP A 197 10.85 9.60 -1.08
CA TRP A 197 11.91 9.20 -2.00
C TRP A 197 13.05 8.44 -1.30
N LEU A 198 13.44 7.30 -1.88
CA LEU A 198 14.58 6.49 -1.47
C LEU A 198 15.57 6.35 -2.64
N ASP A 199 16.82 6.78 -2.43
CA ASP A 199 17.93 6.63 -3.38
C ASP A 199 18.69 5.33 -3.09
N GLU A 200 18.79 4.43 -4.09
CA GLU A 200 19.49 3.15 -4.02
C GLU A 200 20.46 2.99 -5.20
N GLU A 201 21.30 1.96 -5.21
CA GLU A 201 22.28 1.75 -6.28
C GLU A 201 21.66 1.55 -7.66
N GLU A 202 20.51 0.86 -7.73
CA GLU A 202 19.78 0.61 -8.98
C GLU A 202 19.01 1.83 -9.48
N GLY A 203 18.76 2.82 -8.63
CA GLY A 203 17.98 4.00 -8.95
C GLY A 203 17.12 4.47 -7.80
N ARG A 204 16.16 5.31 -8.09
CA ARG A 204 15.34 6.03 -7.13
C ARG A 204 13.94 5.43 -7.09
N ARG A 205 13.42 5.19 -5.88
CA ARG A 205 12.05 4.68 -5.64
C ARG A 205 11.26 5.65 -4.78
N TYR A 206 9.95 5.53 -4.84
CA TYR A 206 9.06 6.32 -3.99
C TYR A 206 8.10 5.41 -3.23
N PHE A 207 7.97 5.69 -1.93
CA PHE A 207 7.04 5.01 -1.03
C PHE A 207 5.96 6.00 -0.59
N ALA A 208 4.69 5.62 -0.70
CA ALA A 208 3.57 6.44 -0.28
C ALA A 208 3.62 6.74 1.24
N GLU A 209 2.80 7.65 1.71
CA GLU A 209 2.73 8.02 3.13
C GLU A 209 2.33 6.82 4.01
N GLU A 210 1.49 5.94 3.49
CA GLU A 210 1.08 4.69 4.15
C GLU A 210 2.12 3.56 4.01
N GLY A 211 3.25 3.81 3.32
CA GLY A 211 4.41 2.94 3.19
C GLY A 211 4.53 2.09 1.92
N PRO A 212 3.49 1.80 1.12
CA PRO A 212 3.67 0.98 -0.07
C PRO A 212 4.48 1.66 -1.17
N MET A 213 5.30 0.86 -1.86
CA MET A 213 6.07 1.30 -3.03
C MET A 213 5.13 1.71 -4.17
N VAL A 214 5.37 2.89 -4.76
CA VAL A 214 4.59 3.42 -5.87
C VAL A 214 5.13 2.90 -7.20
N THR A 215 4.23 2.56 -8.12
CA THR A 215 4.51 2.25 -9.53
C THR A 215 3.59 3.04 -10.45
N GLY A 216 3.99 3.27 -11.70
CA GLY A 216 3.23 4.10 -12.64
C GLY A 216 3.41 5.60 -12.39
N TRP A 217 2.38 6.37 -12.73
CA TRP A 217 2.42 7.83 -12.58
C TRP A 217 2.27 8.27 -11.13
N LEU A 218 3.18 9.13 -10.68
CA LEU A 218 3.19 9.78 -9.38
C LEU A 218 3.10 11.30 -9.55
N GLN A 219 2.10 11.94 -8.92
CA GLN A 219 1.96 13.39 -8.89
C GLN A 219 2.39 13.93 -7.53
N LEU A 220 3.41 14.79 -7.52
CA LEU A 220 3.88 15.54 -6.35
C LEU A 220 3.76 17.05 -6.61
N GLU A 221 4.06 17.87 -5.62
CA GLU A 221 4.07 19.35 -5.76
C GLU A 221 5.12 19.82 -6.79
N GLU A 222 6.27 19.17 -6.84
CA GLU A 222 7.40 19.50 -7.74
C GLU A 222 7.13 19.10 -9.18
N GLY A 223 6.18 18.18 -9.44
CA GLY A 223 5.86 17.71 -10.78
C GLY A 223 5.32 16.28 -10.82
N ARG A 224 5.23 15.77 -12.03
CA ARG A 224 4.74 14.42 -12.33
C ARG A 224 5.92 13.51 -12.67
N TYR A 225 5.95 12.34 -12.07
CA TYR A 225 7.02 11.34 -12.23
C TYR A 225 6.43 10.03 -12.73
N TYR A 226 7.25 9.18 -13.32
CA TYR A 226 6.87 7.82 -13.68
C TYR A 226 7.83 6.81 -13.08
N LEU A 227 7.29 5.81 -12.40
CA LEU A 227 8.02 4.70 -11.82
C LEU A 227 7.61 3.42 -12.55
N ASP A 228 8.59 2.61 -12.96
CA ASP A 228 8.31 1.36 -13.67
C ASP A 228 7.70 0.28 -12.74
N ALA A 229 7.57 -0.94 -13.26
CA ALA A 229 6.99 -2.06 -12.51
C ALA A 229 7.84 -2.48 -11.30
N ASP A 230 9.15 -2.16 -11.31
CA ASP A 230 10.08 -2.40 -10.21
C ASP A 230 10.16 -1.18 -9.25
N GLY A 231 9.32 -0.18 -9.46
CA GLY A 231 9.26 1.06 -8.69
C GLY A 231 10.40 2.04 -9.00
N LEU A 232 11.21 1.80 -10.03
CA LEU A 232 12.33 2.67 -10.38
C LEU A 232 11.86 3.90 -11.16
N MET A 233 12.25 5.08 -10.69
CA MET A 233 11.97 6.35 -11.33
C MET A 233 12.61 6.39 -12.72
N GLN A 234 11.81 6.71 -13.72
CA GLN A 234 12.25 6.80 -15.11
C GLN A 234 12.73 8.20 -15.46
N THR A 235 13.62 8.31 -16.45
CA THR A 235 14.16 9.56 -17.04
C THR A 235 14.26 9.43 -18.55
N GLY A 236 14.36 10.56 -19.26
CA GLY A 236 14.43 10.58 -20.71
C GLY A 236 13.10 10.30 -21.40
N TRP A 237 13.14 9.77 -22.62
CA TRP A 237 11.96 9.47 -23.40
C TRP A 237 11.26 8.19 -22.87
N LEU A 238 9.94 8.29 -22.66
CA LEU A 238 9.08 7.22 -22.18
C LEU A 238 7.92 7.01 -23.15
N GLU A 239 7.66 5.77 -23.57
CA GLU A 239 6.54 5.38 -24.40
C GLU A 239 5.55 4.53 -23.59
N LEU A 240 4.31 4.98 -23.50
CA LEU A 240 3.23 4.28 -22.81
C LEU A 240 2.00 4.19 -23.73
N GLY A 241 1.75 3.01 -24.24
CA GLY A 241 0.70 2.81 -25.25
C GLY A 241 0.98 3.61 -26.53
N GLU A 242 0.06 4.47 -26.91
CA GLU A 242 0.19 5.36 -28.08
C GLU A 242 0.83 6.71 -27.75
N TYR A 243 1.13 6.98 -26.47
CA TYR A 243 1.62 8.28 -26.02
C TYR A 243 3.11 8.24 -25.71
N ARG A 244 3.76 9.36 -25.99
CA ARG A 244 5.17 9.57 -25.74
C ARG A 244 5.35 10.74 -24.76
N TYR A 245 6.22 10.56 -23.79
CA TYR A 245 6.53 11.51 -22.72
C TYR A 245 8.03 11.78 -22.67
N TYR A 246 8.41 12.87 -22.04
CA TYR A 246 9.81 13.12 -21.71
C TYR A 246 9.94 13.45 -20.22
N LEU A 247 10.82 12.75 -19.56
CA LEU A 247 11.14 12.90 -18.14
C LEU A 247 12.54 13.49 -18.05
N SER A 248 12.69 14.61 -17.34
CA SER A 248 13.98 15.26 -17.11
C SER A 248 14.96 14.36 -16.36
N ASP A 249 16.21 14.77 -16.22
CA ASP A 249 17.19 14.06 -15.39
C ASP A 249 16.76 13.99 -13.91
N SER A 250 15.91 14.91 -13.45
CA SER A 250 15.29 14.85 -12.12
C SER A 250 14.05 13.95 -12.03
N GLY A 251 13.63 13.35 -13.16
CA GLY A 251 12.45 12.48 -13.28
C GLY A 251 11.15 13.21 -13.53
N THR A 252 11.13 14.55 -13.53
CA THR A 252 9.90 15.32 -13.76
C THR A 252 9.49 15.33 -15.23
N ALA A 253 8.19 15.06 -15.49
CA ALA A 253 7.64 15.09 -16.85
C ALA A 253 7.60 16.51 -17.41
N ALA A 254 8.00 16.66 -18.67
CA ALA A 254 7.80 17.89 -19.42
C ALA A 254 6.30 18.09 -19.69
N VAL A 255 5.77 19.28 -19.35
CA VAL A 255 4.34 19.63 -19.46
C VAL A 255 4.12 20.94 -20.24
N SER A 256 5.14 21.39 -20.95
CA SER A 256 5.15 22.63 -21.76
C SER A 256 6.24 22.51 -22.83
N PRO A 257 6.35 23.45 -23.78
CA PRO A 257 7.45 23.45 -24.75
C PRO A 257 8.79 23.31 -24.06
N THR A 258 9.57 22.27 -24.42
CA THR A 258 10.84 21.92 -23.77
C THR A 258 11.91 21.71 -24.83
N GLU A 259 13.09 22.30 -24.63
CA GLU A 259 14.26 22.10 -25.49
C GLU A 259 15.01 20.83 -25.06
N ILE A 260 15.16 19.88 -25.98
CA ILE A 260 15.87 18.61 -25.79
C ILE A 260 16.84 18.45 -26.93
N ASP A 261 18.14 18.36 -26.63
CA ASP A 261 19.21 18.25 -27.62
C ASP A 261 19.14 19.31 -28.73
N GLY A 262 18.82 20.57 -28.36
CA GLY A 262 18.73 21.71 -29.29
C GLY A 262 17.47 21.71 -30.19
N THR A 263 16.50 20.84 -29.88
CA THR A 263 15.19 20.77 -30.59
C THR A 263 14.08 21.07 -29.59
N THR A 264 13.16 21.98 -29.97
CA THR A 264 11.97 22.24 -29.15
C THR A 264 10.90 21.20 -29.41
N TYR A 265 10.46 20.51 -28.36
CA TYR A 265 9.35 19.57 -28.35
C TYR A 265 8.17 20.18 -27.60
N TYR A 266 6.97 19.86 -28.04
CA TYR A 266 5.74 20.38 -27.44
C TYR A 266 5.04 19.27 -26.63
N PHE A 267 4.71 19.60 -25.40
CA PHE A 267 4.03 18.69 -24.49
C PHE A 267 2.72 19.32 -23.99
N THR A 268 1.72 18.49 -23.81
CA THR A 268 0.44 18.88 -23.19
C THR A 268 0.60 19.11 -21.70
N PRO A 269 -0.36 19.74 -21.01
CA PRO A 269 -0.35 19.81 -19.55
C PRO A 269 -0.30 18.44 -18.84
N ALA A 270 -0.78 17.38 -19.52
CA ALA A 270 -0.65 16.00 -19.04
C ALA A 270 0.72 15.36 -19.35
N GLY A 271 1.62 16.09 -20.01
CA GLY A 271 2.97 15.63 -20.38
C GLY A 271 3.05 14.82 -21.66
N ILE A 272 1.97 14.73 -22.45
CA ILE A 272 1.94 13.99 -23.71
C ILE A 272 2.65 14.81 -24.81
N HIS A 273 3.62 14.21 -25.50
CA HIS A 273 4.28 14.82 -26.64
C HIS A 273 3.34 14.87 -27.83
N VAL A 274 3.17 16.07 -28.43
CA VAL A 274 2.39 16.29 -29.64
C VAL A 274 3.25 17.00 -30.68
N VAL A 275 3.32 16.46 -31.89
CA VAL A 275 4.04 17.10 -32.99
C VAL A 275 3.21 18.27 -33.54
N LEU A 276 3.63 19.50 -33.26
CA LEU A 276 3.02 20.70 -33.81
C LEU A 276 3.61 20.98 -35.20
N VAL A 277 2.72 21.10 -36.21
CA VAL A 277 3.06 21.52 -37.56
C VAL A 277 2.13 22.64 -37.99
N ASN A 278 2.68 23.78 -38.39
CA ASN A 278 1.96 24.93 -38.90
C ASN A 278 2.92 25.84 -39.70
N ARG A 279 2.50 27.06 -40.04
CA ARG A 279 3.32 27.99 -40.85
C ARG A 279 4.68 28.33 -40.27
N THR A 280 4.81 28.30 -38.96
CA THR A 280 6.05 28.63 -38.24
C THR A 280 6.80 27.39 -37.74
N HIS A 281 6.14 26.24 -37.74
CA HIS A 281 6.69 24.96 -37.29
C HIS A 281 6.62 23.95 -38.44
N ALA A 282 7.74 23.72 -39.07
CA ALA A 282 7.88 22.70 -40.13
C ALA A 282 7.83 21.29 -39.51
N VAL A 283 7.51 20.28 -40.32
CA VAL A 283 7.63 18.87 -39.92
C VAL A 283 9.04 18.63 -39.39
N PRO A 284 9.21 18.15 -38.14
CA PRO A 284 10.53 17.91 -37.58
C PRO A 284 11.31 16.87 -38.36
N ALA A 285 12.62 17.06 -38.50
CA ALA A 285 13.48 16.13 -39.24
C ALA A 285 13.53 14.70 -38.65
N TYR A 286 13.18 14.55 -37.39
CA TYR A 286 13.11 13.25 -36.71
C TYR A 286 11.79 12.49 -36.95
N TYR A 287 10.76 13.15 -37.52
CA TYR A 287 9.46 12.54 -37.69
C TYR A 287 9.39 11.76 -39.02
N GLU A 288 9.19 10.46 -38.92
CA GLU A 288 8.98 9.55 -40.03
C GLU A 288 7.65 8.83 -39.82
N PRO A 289 6.59 9.10 -40.64
CA PRO A 289 5.30 8.47 -40.49
C PRO A 289 5.37 6.98 -40.84
N ASN A 290 4.75 6.14 -39.99
CA ASN A 290 4.56 4.72 -40.27
C ASN A 290 3.28 4.51 -41.13
N LEU A 291 3.42 4.66 -42.46
CA LEU A 291 2.29 4.75 -43.37
C LEU A 291 1.61 3.39 -43.63
N VAL A 292 0.31 3.37 -43.46
CA VAL A 292 -0.59 2.26 -43.82
C VAL A 292 -1.70 2.74 -44.75
N THR A 293 -2.19 1.86 -45.62
CA THR A 293 -3.27 2.21 -46.57
C THR A 293 -4.62 2.13 -45.91
N ILE A 294 -5.44 3.19 -46.06
CA ILE A 294 -6.86 3.23 -45.73
C ILE A 294 -7.65 3.44 -47.05
N GLU A 295 -8.78 2.80 -47.17
CA GLU A 295 -9.54 2.72 -48.39
C GLU A 295 -8.69 2.19 -49.58
N THR A 296 -8.78 2.74 -50.80
CA THR A 296 -8.12 2.14 -51.95
C THR A 296 -6.68 2.62 -52.16
N TRP A 297 -6.37 3.89 -51.81
CA TRP A 297 -5.06 4.51 -52.10
C TRP A 297 -4.62 5.58 -51.13
N PHE A 298 -5.46 5.98 -50.16
CA PHE A 298 -5.05 6.93 -49.14
C PHE A 298 -4.14 6.26 -48.11
N GLN A 299 -3.19 7.00 -47.60
CA GLN A 299 -2.31 6.53 -46.54
C GLN A 299 -2.43 7.42 -45.32
N VAL A 300 -2.35 6.82 -44.16
CA VAL A 300 -2.30 7.49 -42.84
C VAL A 300 -1.21 6.85 -42.00
N ASP A 301 -0.79 7.51 -40.93
CA ASP A 301 0.05 6.88 -39.95
C ASP A 301 -0.71 5.77 -39.23
N ASN A 302 -0.05 4.64 -39.00
CA ASN A 302 -0.64 3.45 -38.37
C ASN A 302 -1.24 3.75 -37.00
N VAL A 303 -0.70 4.72 -36.26
CA VAL A 303 -1.19 5.10 -34.92
C VAL A 303 -2.64 5.58 -34.94
N CYS A 304 -3.10 6.19 -36.03
CA CYS A 304 -4.48 6.70 -36.13
C CYS A 304 -5.43 5.80 -36.93
N LEU A 305 -4.96 4.69 -37.51
CA LEU A 305 -5.75 3.85 -38.44
C LEU A 305 -7.03 3.31 -37.80
N ASP A 306 -6.92 2.68 -36.62
CA ASP A 306 -8.07 2.07 -35.95
C ASP A 306 -9.09 3.11 -35.52
N ALA A 307 -8.61 4.24 -34.97
CA ALA A 307 -9.42 5.37 -34.55
C ALA A 307 -10.19 5.98 -35.75
N LEU A 308 -9.50 6.23 -36.87
CA LEU A 308 -10.09 6.73 -38.10
C LEU A 308 -11.12 5.75 -38.67
N THR A 309 -10.79 4.46 -38.71
CA THR A 309 -11.68 3.42 -39.23
C THR A 309 -12.98 3.37 -38.43
N ARG A 310 -12.92 3.41 -37.11
CA ARG A 310 -14.10 3.46 -36.22
C ARG A 310 -14.91 4.74 -36.45
N MET A 311 -14.27 5.90 -36.46
CA MET A 311 -14.89 7.20 -36.65
C MET A 311 -15.68 7.25 -37.97
N LEU A 312 -15.09 6.78 -39.08
CA LEU A 312 -15.73 6.72 -40.40
C LEU A 312 -16.90 5.72 -40.47
N ALA A 313 -16.75 4.57 -39.79
CA ALA A 313 -17.81 3.55 -39.70
C ALA A 313 -19.03 4.08 -38.95
N ASP A 314 -18.81 4.74 -37.80
CA ASP A 314 -19.88 5.28 -36.96
C ASP A 314 -20.57 6.50 -37.62
N CYS A 315 -19.79 7.37 -38.28
CA CYS A 315 -20.34 8.45 -39.11
C CYS A 315 -21.29 7.92 -40.17
N LYS A 316 -20.90 6.85 -40.86
CA LYS A 316 -21.73 6.19 -41.88
C LYS A 316 -22.96 5.49 -41.28
N ALA A 317 -22.79 4.81 -40.12
CA ALA A 317 -23.89 4.16 -39.40
C ALA A 317 -24.93 5.17 -38.88
N ALA A 318 -24.51 6.39 -38.56
CA ALA A 318 -25.38 7.52 -38.21
C ALA A 318 -26.11 8.13 -39.43
N GLY A 319 -25.94 7.57 -40.62
CA GLY A 319 -26.61 8.00 -41.84
C GLY A 319 -25.90 9.13 -42.61
N ASN A 320 -24.64 9.44 -42.25
CA ASN A 320 -23.88 10.52 -42.85
C ASN A 320 -22.94 9.97 -43.94
N GLY A 321 -23.22 10.31 -45.19
CA GLY A 321 -22.37 9.95 -46.35
C GLY A 321 -21.15 10.87 -46.38
N TYR A 322 -19.96 10.29 -46.50
CA TYR A 322 -18.70 11.01 -46.62
C TYR A 322 -17.88 10.56 -47.83
N THR A 323 -16.91 11.36 -48.19
CA THR A 323 -15.80 11.02 -49.09
C THR A 323 -14.50 11.44 -48.43
N LEU A 324 -13.54 10.50 -48.30
CA LEU A 324 -12.19 10.83 -47.93
C LEU A 324 -11.53 11.53 -49.12
N ASN A 325 -11.16 12.80 -48.97
CA ASN A 325 -10.66 13.64 -50.04
C ASN A 325 -9.13 13.76 -50.04
N SER A 326 -8.51 13.67 -48.88
CA SER A 326 -7.06 13.70 -48.73
C SER A 326 -6.64 13.03 -47.40
N ALA A 327 -5.43 12.48 -47.39
CA ALA A 327 -4.76 11.97 -46.20
C ALA A 327 -3.28 12.32 -46.26
N TYR A 328 -2.34 11.36 -46.11
CA TYR A 328 -0.92 11.66 -46.24
C TYR A 328 -0.60 12.30 -47.60
N ARG A 329 0.26 13.32 -47.57
CA ARG A 329 0.80 14.02 -48.76
C ARG A 329 2.31 14.06 -48.69
N THR A 330 2.99 13.73 -49.77
CA THR A 330 4.39 14.02 -49.93
C THR A 330 4.64 15.52 -50.09
N TYR A 331 5.91 15.94 -49.92
CA TYR A 331 6.31 17.33 -50.20
C TYR A 331 5.90 17.78 -51.62
N ASN A 332 6.08 16.90 -52.64
CA ASN A 332 5.76 17.21 -54.04
C ASN A 332 4.26 17.31 -54.28
N ASP A 333 3.47 16.49 -53.62
CA ASP A 333 1.97 16.57 -53.71
C ASP A 333 1.49 17.92 -53.16
N GLN A 334 1.99 18.35 -52.02
CA GLN A 334 1.65 19.64 -51.41
C GLN A 334 2.07 20.80 -52.30
N LEU A 335 3.28 20.73 -52.94
CA LEU A 335 3.76 21.73 -53.89
C LEU A 335 2.83 21.81 -55.12
N GLY A 336 2.40 20.66 -55.64
CA GLY A 336 1.44 20.57 -56.75
C GLY A 336 0.12 21.25 -56.41
N ILE A 337 -0.43 21.00 -55.20
CA ILE A 337 -1.68 21.61 -54.73
C ILE A 337 -1.53 23.14 -54.65
N LEU A 338 -0.44 23.62 -54.03
CA LEU A 338 -0.17 25.06 -53.86
C LEU A 338 -0.05 25.78 -55.22
N ASN A 339 0.68 25.18 -56.19
CA ASN A 339 0.81 25.71 -57.49
C ASN A 339 -0.51 25.72 -58.29
N SER A 340 -1.29 24.64 -58.22
CA SER A 340 -2.60 24.53 -58.83
C SER A 340 -3.56 25.59 -58.28
N ARG A 341 -3.61 25.79 -56.98
CA ARG A 341 -4.46 26.80 -56.35
C ARG A 341 -4.00 28.22 -56.69
N THR A 342 -2.69 28.45 -56.79
CA THR A 342 -2.15 29.75 -57.25
C THR A 342 -2.59 30.06 -58.66
N ASN A 343 -2.45 29.10 -59.61
CA ASN A 343 -2.86 29.27 -60.99
C ASN A 343 -4.37 29.48 -61.12
N GLU A 344 -5.17 28.77 -60.36
CA GLU A 344 -6.63 28.95 -60.29
C GLU A 344 -6.99 30.39 -59.92
N TYR A 345 -6.33 30.93 -58.87
CA TYR A 345 -6.62 32.31 -58.44
C TYR A 345 -6.10 33.37 -59.41
N MET A 346 -4.98 33.13 -60.10
CA MET A 346 -4.54 33.99 -61.20
C MET A 346 -5.64 34.06 -62.28
N ALA A 347 -6.17 32.93 -62.70
CA ALA A 347 -7.20 32.85 -63.77
C ALA A 347 -8.58 33.37 -63.29
N THR A 348 -9.01 33.04 -62.06
CA THR A 348 -10.38 33.35 -61.58
C THR A 348 -10.52 34.83 -61.16
N TYR A 349 -9.47 35.37 -60.56
CA TYR A 349 -9.55 36.73 -59.98
C TYR A 349 -8.62 37.73 -60.72
N GLU A 350 -8.05 37.34 -61.82
CA GLU A 350 -7.13 38.17 -62.66
C GLU A 350 -5.97 38.75 -61.82
N LEU A 351 -5.45 37.98 -60.83
CA LEU A 351 -4.37 38.39 -59.95
C LEU A 351 -3.01 38.11 -60.57
N ASP A 352 -2.00 38.94 -60.22
CA ASP A 352 -0.61 38.57 -60.45
C ASP A 352 -0.21 37.34 -59.61
N TYR A 353 0.94 36.73 -59.95
CA TYR A 353 1.41 35.52 -59.27
C TYR A 353 1.60 35.73 -57.77
N GLY A 354 2.14 36.91 -57.32
CA GLY A 354 2.37 37.19 -55.92
C GLY A 354 1.09 37.30 -55.14
N ALA A 355 0.12 38.03 -55.65
CA ALA A 355 -1.21 38.19 -55.05
C ALA A 355 -2.00 36.87 -55.02
N ALA A 356 -1.96 36.11 -56.13
CA ALA A 356 -2.61 34.80 -56.22
C ALA A 356 -2.01 33.79 -55.24
N ARG A 357 -0.66 33.76 -55.14
CA ARG A 357 0.02 32.89 -54.16
C ARG A 357 -0.26 33.27 -52.73
N ALA A 358 -0.23 34.56 -52.39
CA ALA A 358 -0.58 35.04 -51.06
C ALA A 358 -2.03 34.64 -50.66
N LYS A 359 -2.93 34.70 -51.66
CA LYS A 359 -4.34 34.23 -51.46
C LYS A 359 -4.42 32.70 -51.29
N ALA A 360 -3.67 31.93 -52.12
CA ALA A 360 -3.61 30.47 -52.00
C ALA A 360 -3.08 30.02 -50.63
N LEU A 361 -2.11 30.69 -50.08
CA LEU A 361 -1.53 30.43 -48.75
C LEU A 361 -2.48 30.66 -47.57
N GLN A 362 -3.68 31.22 -47.78
CA GLN A 362 -4.71 31.29 -46.74
C GLN A 362 -5.39 29.94 -46.48
N SER A 363 -5.40 29.03 -47.46
CA SER A 363 -6.01 27.70 -47.36
C SER A 363 -5.09 26.54 -47.72
N VAL A 364 -3.88 26.81 -48.21
CA VAL A 364 -2.91 25.77 -48.60
C VAL A 364 -1.59 26.03 -47.89
N ALA A 365 -1.15 25.08 -47.06
CA ALA A 365 0.12 25.17 -46.35
C ALA A 365 1.33 25.14 -47.31
N ILE A 366 2.42 25.77 -46.95
CA ILE A 366 3.72 25.67 -47.65
C ILE A 366 4.19 24.21 -47.54
N PRO A 367 4.79 23.61 -48.61
CA PRO A 367 5.41 22.29 -48.48
C PRO A 367 6.41 22.22 -47.33
N GLY A 368 6.32 21.17 -46.52
CA GLY A 368 7.08 21.02 -45.25
C GLY A 368 6.39 21.59 -44.03
N THR A 369 5.26 22.33 -44.16
CA THR A 369 4.49 22.91 -43.07
C THR A 369 3.02 22.46 -43.05
N SER A 370 2.73 21.35 -43.71
CA SER A 370 1.39 20.74 -43.75
C SER A 370 1.29 19.56 -42.81
N GLU A 371 0.23 19.50 -41.99
CA GLU A 371 -0.05 18.36 -41.10
C GLU A 371 -0.27 17.04 -41.87
N HIS A 372 -0.66 17.10 -43.12
CA HIS A 372 -0.77 15.92 -43.99
C HIS A 372 0.58 15.19 -44.18
N HIS A 373 1.72 15.86 -44.03
CA HIS A 373 3.04 15.23 -44.07
C HIS A 373 3.31 14.30 -42.89
N LEU A 374 2.52 14.45 -41.81
CA LEU A 374 2.60 13.56 -40.64
C LEU A 374 1.83 12.24 -40.84
N GLY A 375 0.93 12.18 -41.81
CA GLY A 375 -0.03 11.05 -41.91
C GLY A 375 -1.11 11.10 -40.83
N LEU A 376 -1.19 12.15 -40.04
CA LEU A 376 -2.12 12.31 -38.91
C LEU A 376 -3.29 13.24 -39.21
N ALA A 377 -3.37 13.79 -40.41
CA ALA A 377 -4.45 14.67 -40.87
C ALA A 377 -5.18 14.07 -42.04
N VAL A 378 -6.50 14.24 -42.07
CA VAL A 378 -7.38 13.77 -43.12
C VAL A 378 -8.40 14.86 -43.50
N ASP A 379 -8.68 14.99 -44.81
CA ASP A 379 -9.72 15.85 -45.32
C ASP A 379 -10.98 14.97 -45.66
N ILE A 380 -12.07 15.18 -44.91
CA ILE A 380 -13.31 14.44 -45.08
C ILE A 380 -14.41 15.40 -45.53
N VAL A 381 -14.99 15.14 -46.71
CA VAL A 381 -16.03 15.98 -47.30
C VAL A 381 -17.39 15.28 -47.29
N GLY A 382 -18.44 16.07 -47.13
CA GLY A 382 -19.82 15.63 -47.04
C GLY A 382 -20.59 16.52 -46.06
N THR A 383 -21.63 17.23 -46.51
CA THR A 383 -22.28 18.27 -45.71
C THR A 383 -22.77 17.77 -44.33
N THR A 384 -23.44 16.60 -44.32
CA THR A 384 -23.92 16.03 -43.05
C THR A 384 -22.80 15.35 -42.27
N ALA A 385 -21.82 14.76 -42.94
CA ALA A 385 -20.68 14.12 -42.31
C ALA A 385 -19.80 15.12 -41.58
N GLN A 386 -19.52 16.28 -42.18
CA GLN A 386 -18.70 17.33 -41.53
C GLN A 386 -19.34 17.87 -40.24
N VAL A 387 -20.67 18.01 -40.22
CA VAL A 387 -21.40 18.43 -38.99
C VAL A 387 -21.27 17.35 -37.91
N TRP A 388 -21.55 16.10 -38.29
CA TRP A 388 -21.46 14.99 -37.34
C TRP A 388 -20.02 14.82 -36.81
N LEU A 389 -19.03 14.86 -37.70
CA LEU A 389 -17.63 14.73 -37.33
C LEU A 389 -17.15 15.87 -36.43
N ALA A 390 -17.59 17.12 -36.65
CA ALA A 390 -17.25 18.24 -35.80
C ALA A 390 -17.79 18.05 -34.38
N GLU A 391 -18.91 17.35 -34.19
CA GLU A 391 -19.50 17.05 -32.87
C GLU A 391 -18.90 15.83 -32.21
N HIS A 392 -18.34 14.85 -32.95
CA HIS A 392 -17.97 13.54 -32.44
C HIS A 392 -16.50 13.15 -32.64
N CYS A 393 -15.71 13.85 -33.47
CA CYS A 393 -14.33 13.44 -33.81
C CYS A 393 -13.44 13.27 -32.59
N TRP A 394 -13.67 14.04 -31.54
CA TRP A 394 -12.90 14.00 -30.28
C TRP A 394 -13.06 12.65 -29.54
N GLU A 395 -14.18 11.94 -29.71
CA GLU A 395 -14.39 10.60 -29.13
C GLU A 395 -13.44 9.55 -29.73
N TYR A 396 -12.83 9.85 -30.87
CA TYR A 396 -11.91 8.99 -31.61
C TYR A 396 -10.48 9.52 -31.65
N GLY A 397 -10.16 10.54 -30.82
CA GLY A 397 -8.81 11.10 -30.77
C GLY A 397 -8.51 12.14 -31.86
N PHE A 398 -9.53 12.63 -32.61
CA PHE A 398 -9.38 13.66 -33.63
C PHE A 398 -9.89 15.01 -33.13
N ILE A 399 -9.35 16.08 -33.69
CA ILE A 399 -9.85 17.45 -33.52
C ILE A 399 -10.24 18.04 -34.87
N LEU A 400 -11.29 18.87 -34.89
CA LEU A 400 -11.52 19.79 -36.00
C LEU A 400 -10.45 20.89 -35.92
N ARG A 401 -9.50 20.88 -36.82
CA ARG A 401 -8.24 21.58 -36.66
C ARG A 401 -8.31 23.09 -36.88
N TYR A 402 -9.07 23.53 -37.87
CA TYR A 402 -9.09 24.92 -38.31
C TYR A 402 -10.53 25.45 -38.29
N THR A 403 -10.81 26.24 -37.26
CA THR A 403 -12.09 26.94 -37.07
C THR A 403 -11.92 28.43 -37.40
N GLY A 404 -12.96 29.05 -37.90
CA GLY A 404 -12.91 30.42 -38.41
C GLY A 404 -12.55 31.46 -37.32
N ASP A 405 -12.96 31.24 -36.08
CA ASP A 405 -12.65 32.09 -34.92
C ASP A 405 -11.16 32.02 -34.54
N LYS A 406 -10.48 30.92 -34.82
CA LYS A 406 -9.07 30.68 -34.52
C LYS A 406 -8.12 30.99 -35.71
N ALA A 407 -8.64 31.41 -36.84
CA ALA A 407 -7.83 31.67 -38.06
C ALA A 407 -6.71 32.70 -37.82
N HIS A 408 -6.88 33.63 -36.90
CA HIS A 408 -5.85 34.62 -36.55
C HIS A 408 -4.63 34.04 -35.81
N ILE A 409 -4.79 32.86 -35.18
CA ILE A 409 -3.72 32.12 -34.48
C ILE A 409 -3.13 31.09 -35.45
N THR A 410 -3.97 30.23 -36.02
CA THR A 410 -3.52 29.11 -36.88
C THR A 410 -2.97 29.59 -38.25
N GLY A 411 -3.38 30.78 -38.67
CA GLY A 411 -3.06 31.34 -39.98
C GLY A 411 -3.80 30.67 -41.16
N ILE A 412 -4.68 29.72 -40.92
CA ILE A 412 -5.50 29.01 -41.91
C ILE A 412 -6.97 29.42 -41.70
N ILE A 413 -7.71 29.58 -42.79
CA ILE A 413 -9.14 29.89 -42.79
C ILE A 413 -9.94 28.70 -42.26
N ASP A 414 -11.23 28.88 -42.06
CA ASP A 414 -12.18 27.82 -41.65
C ASP A 414 -12.16 26.64 -42.66
N GLU A 415 -11.80 25.47 -42.13
CA GLU A 415 -11.73 24.21 -42.89
C GLU A 415 -12.54 23.11 -42.21
N PRO A 416 -13.87 23.04 -42.40
CA PRO A 416 -14.74 22.08 -41.73
C PRO A 416 -14.52 20.62 -42.16
N TRP A 417 -13.62 20.40 -43.10
CA TRP A 417 -13.21 19.08 -43.61
C TRP A 417 -11.92 18.55 -42.99
N HIS A 418 -11.09 19.38 -42.33
CA HIS A 418 -9.73 19.02 -41.90
C HIS A 418 -9.72 18.53 -40.46
N PHE A 419 -9.48 17.24 -40.26
CA PHE A 419 -9.42 16.57 -38.95
C PHE A 419 -7.99 16.11 -38.70
N ARG A 420 -7.48 16.43 -37.49
CA ARG A 420 -6.14 16.07 -37.04
C ARG A 420 -6.24 15.08 -35.89
N TYR A 421 -5.50 13.94 -35.98
CA TYR A 421 -5.35 13.00 -34.88
C TYR A 421 -4.33 13.52 -33.86
N VAL A 422 -4.71 13.52 -32.59
CA VAL A 422 -3.89 13.96 -31.44
C VAL A 422 -3.94 12.97 -30.26
N GLY A 423 -4.69 11.87 -30.40
CA GLY A 423 -4.98 10.89 -29.34
C GLY A 423 -6.18 11.29 -28.48
N THR A 424 -6.78 10.27 -27.82
CA THR A 424 -8.09 10.44 -27.16
C THR A 424 -8.05 11.34 -25.93
N GLU A 425 -6.95 11.32 -25.15
CA GLU A 425 -6.80 12.21 -23.98
C GLU A 425 -6.71 13.67 -24.42
N VAL A 426 -5.88 13.95 -25.43
CA VAL A 426 -5.65 15.32 -25.93
C VAL A 426 -6.91 15.89 -26.60
N SER A 427 -7.59 15.08 -27.43
CA SER A 427 -8.81 15.52 -28.11
C SER A 427 -9.96 15.82 -27.14
N LEU A 428 -10.07 15.02 -26.07
CA LEU A 428 -11.04 15.22 -24.98
C LEU A 428 -10.78 16.55 -24.25
N ASP A 429 -9.55 16.81 -23.84
CA ASP A 429 -9.15 18.04 -23.15
C ASP A 429 -9.39 19.26 -24.05
N MET A 430 -9.02 19.17 -25.33
CA MET A 430 -9.24 20.26 -26.29
C MET A 430 -10.72 20.54 -26.53
N GLN A 431 -11.56 19.49 -26.58
CA GLN A 431 -13.01 19.64 -26.72
C GLN A 431 -13.62 20.47 -25.58
N TYR A 432 -13.17 20.26 -24.33
CA TYR A 432 -13.67 20.98 -23.18
C TYR A 432 -13.02 22.34 -22.96
N SER A 433 -11.76 22.51 -23.35
CA SER A 433 -11.06 23.79 -23.21
C SER A 433 -11.44 24.83 -24.28
N GLY A 434 -11.88 24.38 -25.48
CA GLY A 434 -12.16 25.25 -26.61
C GLY A 434 -10.93 25.94 -27.20
N LEU A 435 -9.73 25.45 -26.90
CA LEU A 435 -8.45 25.94 -27.41
C LEU A 435 -8.13 25.33 -28.76
N CYS A 436 -7.47 26.09 -29.66
CA CYS A 436 -6.82 25.46 -30.80
C CYS A 436 -5.50 24.80 -30.40
N LEU A 437 -4.90 24.01 -31.27
CA LEU A 437 -3.72 23.22 -30.94
C LEU A 437 -2.51 24.09 -30.51
N GLU A 438 -2.34 25.25 -31.16
CA GLU A 438 -1.30 26.21 -30.79
C GLU A 438 -1.47 26.75 -29.38
N GLU A 439 -2.70 27.16 -29.01
CA GLU A 439 -3.02 27.63 -27.66
C GLU A 439 -2.83 26.51 -26.62
N TYR A 440 -3.33 25.33 -26.93
CA TYR A 440 -3.28 24.16 -26.03
C TYR A 440 -1.84 23.74 -25.71
N LEU A 441 -0.94 23.85 -26.70
CA LEU A 441 0.48 23.53 -26.55
C LEU A 441 1.34 24.71 -26.07
N GLY A 442 0.76 25.88 -25.81
CA GLY A 442 1.50 27.07 -25.40
C GLY A 442 2.43 27.64 -26.48
N ALA A 443 2.09 27.44 -27.76
CA ALA A 443 2.84 27.84 -28.93
C ALA A 443 2.23 29.01 -29.69
N ALA A 444 1.15 29.61 -29.19
CA ALA A 444 0.39 30.71 -29.78
C ALA A 444 1.05 32.09 -29.57
#